data_f423149b450444b4ba4093603f62f077
#
_entry.id   f423149b450444b4ba4093603f62f077
#
_cell.length_a   1.000
_cell.length_b   1.000
_cell.length_c   1.000
_cell.angle_alpha   90.00
_cell.angle_beta   90.00
_cell.angle_gamma   90.00
#
_symmetry.space_group_name_H-M   'P 1'
#
loop_
_entity.id
_entity.type
_entity.pdbx_description
1 polymer ?
#
loop_
_entity_poly.entity_id
_entity_poly.type
_entity_poly.pdbx_seq_one_letter_code
_entity_poly.pdbx_strand_id
1 'polypeptide(L)'
;MNKFLHVIALVIICISTAFAQNGEIQGKVLDQKGEGIPFANVAVFKNGVLETGSVTDFDGNYIISGLSPGTYDVEASYQGNKYRVTDVVVSSGIVFMKDIVLQEGTLLDEIVISYEAPLVDKGNTSTGGVVTKEDIQKIATRNVSTIAATKEGVYQSDEGGGLSIKGSRSDATEFVIDGVRVSGSLKLPQDAIEQLQVITGGVDPKYGDATGGFISITTRGPSREYNGSVELGTSTFLDPYNYNLASVFFTGPIITTNKGQDDEMAKFGFFIAAEGEWDRDADPSAIGNYKVKDDVLNEITQNPLQPAVSGTGFNKSSEFLTFDDLENIDYKQNVNSGGISVTTRFDYKLSKTTNLQLGLTWRGFDAHNYVRTFALFNSDNNPVTDQNTYRGYLRFTQRFPERQNEKGERESVIGNAYYNIQVDYTKFMGSTMDETHGMNPFNYGYIGAFDTYRAPVYLYGTDAATGLNGWLLAGYADTAVQYTPGTLNPELSTYTTQYYNETL
;
A
#
# COMPACT_ATOMS: atom_id res chain seq x y z
N MET A 1 24.89 -11.70 33.51
CA MET A 1 25.25 -10.28 33.25
C MET A 1 25.68 -10.06 31.81
N ASN A 2 26.58 -10.84 31.21
CA ASN A 2 27.00 -10.65 29.82
C ASN A 2 25.88 -10.80 28.76
N LYS A 3 24.95 -11.74 28.92
CA LYS A 3 23.83 -11.91 27.95
C LYS A 3 22.85 -10.72 27.95
N PHE A 4 22.65 -10.06 29.09
CA PHE A 4 21.81 -8.88 29.23
C PHE A 4 22.50 -7.65 28.61
N LEU A 5 23.81 -7.55 28.71
CA LEU A 5 24.60 -6.50 28.05
C LEU A 5 24.62 -6.67 26.53
N HIS A 6 24.64 -7.90 26.02
CA HIS A 6 24.55 -8.17 24.58
C HIS A 6 23.14 -7.85 24.01
N VAL A 7 22.07 -8.09 24.78
CA VAL A 7 20.71 -7.70 24.40
C VAL A 7 20.55 -6.18 24.39
N ILE A 8 21.11 -5.49 25.40
CA ILE A 8 21.11 -4.02 25.42
C ILE A 8 21.97 -3.44 24.29
N ALA A 9 23.15 -4.03 24.00
CA ALA A 9 23.99 -3.62 22.88
C ALA A 9 23.31 -3.92 21.52
N LEU A 10 22.60 -5.03 21.40
CA LEU A 10 21.81 -5.37 20.20
C LEU A 10 20.62 -4.41 20.04
N VAL A 11 19.94 -4.05 21.11
CA VAL A 11 18.86 -3.05 21.10
C VAL A 11 19.40 -1.65 20.76
N ILE A 12 20.60 -1.30 21.23
CA ILE A 12 21.24 -0.02 20.87
C ILE A 12 21.74 -0.01 19.42
N ILE A 13 22.17 -1.14 18.87
CA ILE A 13 22.57 -1.27 17.45
C ILE A 13 21.34 -1.33 16.52
N CYS A 14 20.19 -1.81 17.00
CA CYS A 14 18.93 -1.79 16.28
C CYS A 14 18.19 -0.43 16.33
N ILE A 15 18.71 0.58 17.02
CA ILE A 15 18.28 1.97 16.85
C ILE A 15 18.89 2.48 15.54
N SER A 16 18.51 1.87 14.42
CA SER A 16 18.58 2.52 13.14
C SER A 16 17.76 3.81 13.28
N THR A 17 18.37 4.93 13.04
CA THR A 17 17.82 6.26 13.12
C THR A 17 16.58 6.36 12.23
N ALA A 18 15.41 5.96 12.73
CA ALA A 18 14.14 6.26 12.12
C ALA A 18 13.92 7.77 12.31
N PHE A 19 14.40 8.56 11.36
CA PHE A 19 14.12 9.98 11.31
C PHE A 19 12.64 10.14 11.02
N ALA A 20 11.88 10.59 12.03
CA ALA A 20 10.51 10.99 11.81
C ALA A 20 10.48 12.10 10.75
N GLN A 21 9.56 11.98 9.83
CA GLN A 21 9.35 12.92 8.73
C GLN A 21 8.64 14.17 9.27
N ASN A 22 9.31 14.97 10.09
CA ASN A 22 8.72 16.18 10.66
C ASN A 22 9.11 17.39 9.82
N GLY A 23 8.16 18.33 9.73
CA GLY A 23 8.34 19.61 9.13
C GLY A 23 8.64 20.70 10.18
N GLU A 24 8.90 21.90 9.68
CA GLU A 24 9.18 23.09 10.47
C GLU A 24 8.49 24.28 9.84
N ILE A 25 7.96 25.19 10.67
CA ILE A 25 7.43 26.49 10.24
C ILE A 25 8.38 27.56 10.77
N GLN A 26 8.85 28.41 9.88
CA GLN A 26 9.61 29.61 10.21
C GLN A 26 8.95 30.84 9.62
N GLY A 27 9.11 31.97 10.25
CA GLY A 27 8.62 33.22 9.73
C GLY A 27 8.95 34.43 10.64
N LYS A 28 8.36 35.55 10.29
CA LYS A 28 8.44 36.77 11.09
C LYS A 28 7.06 37.26 11.48
N VAL A 29 6.98 37.89 12.65
CA VAL A 29 5.84 38.70 13.06
C VAL A 29 6.29 40.16 12.99
N LEU A 30 5.63 40.93 12.14
CA LEU A 30 5.95 42.33 11.85
C LEU A 30 4.81 43.24 12.33
N ASP A 31 5.15 44.49 12.61
CA ASP A 31 4.17 45.57 12.78
C ASP A 31 3.77 46.17 11.42
N GLN A 32 2.88 47.16 11.41
CA GLN A 32 2.44 47.85 10.18
C GLN A 32 3.57 48.63 9.47
N LYS A 33 4.66 48.92 10.15
CA LYS A 33 5.83 49.63 9.58
C LYS A 33 6.84 48.66 9.00
N GLY A 34 6.61 47.32 9.18
CA GLY A 34 7.53 46.26 8.75
C GLY A 34 8.65 46.00 9.74
N GLU A 35 8.55 46.50 10.99
CA GLU A 35 9.50 46.20 12.05
C GLU A 35 9.11 44.93 12.76
N GLY A 36 10.09 44.07 13.17
CA GLY A 36 9.87 42.85 13.88
C GLY A 36 9.25 43.07 15.26
N ILE A 37 8.18 42.33 15.59
CA ILE A 37 7.57 42.41 16.93
C ILE A 37 8.23 41.38 17.83
N PRO A 38 8.97 41.77 18.85
CA PRO A 38 9.58 40.86 19.80
C PRO A 38 8.54 40.30 20.76
N PHE A 39 8.75 39.04 21.18
CA PHE A 39 7.95 38.32 22.18
C PHE A 39 6.46 38.14 21.83
N ALA A 40 6.12 38.19 20.56
CA ALA A 40 4.80 37.77 20.10
C ALA A 40 4.64 36.24 20.25
N ASN A 41 3.49 35.80 20.74
CA ASN A 41 3.18 34.35 20.76
C ASN A 41 2.77 33.89 19.38
N VAL A 42 3.35 32.82 18.91
CA VAL A 42 2.94 32.13 17.68
C VAL A 42 2.51 30.71 18.01
N ALA A 43 1.24 30.43 17.84
CA ALA A 43 0.60 29.13 18.14
C ALA A 43 0.25 28.40 16.83
N VAL A 44 0.41 27.11 16.81
CA VAL A 44 0.07 26.25 15.67
C VAL A 44 -1.03 25.29 16.08
N PHE A 45 -2.11 25.30 15.31
CA PHE A 45 -3.29 24.45 15.55
C PHE A 45 -3.41 23.45 14.41
N LYS A 46 -3.80 22.21 14.75
CA LYS A 46 -4.21 21.18 13.80
C LYS A 46 -5.65 20.78 14.11
N ASN A 47 -6.52 20.88 13.10
CA ASN A 47 -7.96 20.63 13.28
C ASN A 47 -8.56 21.38 14.48
N GLY A 48 -8.16 22.64 14.67
CA GLY A 48 -8.62 23.49 15.78
C GLY A 48 -8.00 23.19 17.15
N VAL A 49 -7.11 22.20 17.26
CA VAL A 49 -6.42 21.85 18.53
C VAL A 49 -5.03 22.43 18.53
N LEU A 50 -4.66 23.13 19.63
CA LEU A 50 -3.29 23.62 19.82
C LEU A 50 -2.29 22.44 19.77
N GLU A 51 -1.42 22.46 18.78
CA GLU A 51 -0.38 21.45 18.61
C GLU A 51 0.90 21.83 19.32
N THR A 52 1.36 23.04 19.10
CA THR A 52 2.57 23.61 19.72
C THR A 52 2.61 25.11 19.46
N GLY A 53 3.61 25.78 20.01
CA GLY A 53 3.83 27.23 19.77
C GLY A 53 5.26 27.65 20.08
N SER A 54 5.61 28.85 19.67
CA SER A 54 6.88 29.50 19.94
C SER A 54 6.64 30.99 20.25
N VAL A 55 7.69 31.67 20.68
CA VAL A 55 7.69 33.12 20.90
C VAL A 55 8.70 33.72 19.96
N THR A 56 8.41 34.90 19.38
CA THR A 56 9.35 35.57 18.48
C THR A 56 10.57 36.10 19.23
N ASP A 57 11.71 36.10 18.55
CA ASP A 57 12.95 36.75 19.02
C ASP A 57 12.87 38.27 18.96
N PHE A 58 13.99 38.97 19.27
CA PHE A 58 14.08 40.44 19.22
C PHE A 58 13.85 41.04 17.84
N ASP A 59 14.11 40.29 16.77
CA ASP A 59 13.92 40.68 15.37
C ASP A 59 12.56 40.25 14.82
N GLY A 60 11.69 39.67 15.68
CA GLY A 60 10.37 39.20 15.32
C GLY A 60 10.36 37.83 14.65
N ASN A 61 11.50 37.09 14.56
CA ASN A 61 11.53 35.77 13.94
C ASN A 61 10.97 34.70 14.87
N TYR A 62 10.32 33.69 14.30
CA TYR A 62 9.89 32.51 15.02
C TYR A 62 10.25 31.23 14.26
N ILE A 63 10.47 30.16 15.02
CA ILE A 63 10.72 28.82 14.50
C ILE A 63 9.89 27.83 15.31
N ILE A 64 9.14 26.97 14.62
CA ILE A 64 8.32 25.92 15.20
C ILE A 64 8.66 24.60 14.53
N SER A 65 9.41 23.76 15.23
CA SER A 65 9.96 22.50 14.72
C SER A 65 9.16 21.29 15.21
N GLY A 66 9.38 20.13 14.55
CA GLY A 66 8.83 18.85 15.01
C GLY A 66 7.36 18.66 14.68
N LEU A 67 6.85 19.37 13.69
CA LEU A 67 5.48 19.22 13.20
C LEU A 67 5.39 17.99 12.28
N SER A 68 4.42 17.13 12.53
CA SER A 68 4.10 16.07 11.56
C SER A 68 3.58 16.69 10.27
N PRO A 69 3.86 16.11 9.11
CA PRO A 69 3.28 16.61 7.86
C PRO A 69 1.75 16.69 7.94
N GLY A 70 1.18 17.73 7.31
CA GLY A 70 -0.25 17.99 7.34
C GLY A 70 -0.57 19.48 7.21
N THR A 71 -1.85 19.82 7.28
CA THR A 71 -2.36 21.20 7.23
C THR A 71 -2.57 21.74 8.64
N TYR A 72 -2.17 22.98 8.85
CA TYR A 72 -2.18 23.67 10.13
C TYR A 72 -2.70 25.08 10.01
N ASP A 73 -3.25 25.60 11.12
CA ASP A 73 -3.49 27.04 11.29
C ASP A 73 -2.37 27.62 12.15
N VAL A 74 -1.87 28.79 11.78
CA VAL A 74 -0.84 29.53 12.53
C VAL A 74 -1.44 30.82 13.03
N GLU A 75 -1.46 31.01 14.35
CA GLU A 75 -1.98 32.21 15.01
C GLU A 75 -0.83 32.95 15.68
N ALA A 76 -0.62 34.20 15.29
CA ALA A 76 0.24 35.11 16.01
C ALA A 76 -0.59 36.02 16.90
N SER A 77 -0.15 36.23 18.16
CA SER A 77 -0.81 37.13 19.10
C SER A 77 0.17 37.99 19.88
N TYR A 78 -0.16 39.31 19.99
CA TYR A 78 0.61 40.28 20.74
C TYR A 78 -0.29 41.37 21.28
N GLN A 79 -0.21 41.68 22.57
CA GLN A 79 -0.98 42.73 23.25
C GLN A 79 -2.50 42.72 22.94
N GLY A 80 -3.10 41.51 22.88
CA GLY A 80 -4.53 41.34 22.62
C GLY A 80 -4.94 41.28 21.14
N ASN A 81 -4.04 41.66 20.22
CA ASN A 81 -4.27 41.50 18.80
C ASN A 81 -3.96 40.06 18.37
N LYS A 82 -4.79 39.50 17.51
CA LYS A 82 -4.65 38.14 16.98
C LYS A 82 -4.74 38.16 15.47
N TYR A 83 -3.88 37.38 14.83
CA TYR A 83 -3.89 37.17 13.39
C TYR A 83 -3.70 35.70 13.09
N ARG A 84 -4.65 35.07 12.37
CA ARG A 84 -4.62 33.66 12.04
C ARG A 84 -4.48 33.46 10.54
N VAL A 85 -3.55 32.59 10.18
CA VAL A 85 -3.36 32.08 8.82
C VAL A 85 -3.81 30.64 8.83
N THR A 86 -4.82 30.30 8.02
CA THR A 86 -5.34 28.94 7.89
C THR A 86 -4.69 28.21 6.73
N ASP A 87 -4.83 26.90 6.73
CA ASP A 87 -4.45 26.00 5.62
C ASP A 87 -2.95 26.00 5.29
N VAL A 88 -2.09 26.23 6.29
CA VAL A 88 -0.64 26.16 6.15
C VAL A 88 -0.21 24.71 5.98
N VAL A 89 0.25 24.35 4.78
CA VAL A 89 0.71 22.97 4.48
C VAL A 89 2.14 22.78 4.93
N VAL A 90 2.35 21.90 5.89
CA VAL A 90 3.67 21.49 6.40
C VAL A 90 4.01 20.14 5.83
N SER A 91 5.12 20.06 5.12
CA SER A 91 5.65 18.82 4.55
C SER A 91 6.86 18.31 5.32
N SER A 92 7.20 17.04 5.14
CA SER A 92 8.35 16.44 5.77
C SER A 92 9.66 17.07 5.32
N GLY A 93 10.46 17.55 6.29
CA GLY A 93 11.78 18.16 6.01
C GLY A 93 11.74 19.51 5.31
N ILE A 94 10.58 20.07 5.03
CA ILE A 94 10.44 21.39 4.40
C ILE A 94 10.26 22.43 5.48
N VAL A 95 11.03 23.50 5.39
CA VAL A 95 10.92 24.71 6.21
C VAL A 95 9.99 25.67 5.50
N PHE A 96 8.93 26.03 6.17
CA PHE A 96 7.98 26.97 5.66
C PHE A 96 8.21 28.35 6.26
N MET A 97 8.21 29.41 5.45
CA MET A 97 8.42 30.79 5.89
C MET A 97 7.20 31.65 5.55
N LYS A 98 6.63 32.27 6.55
CA LYS A 98 5.53 33.25 6.40
C LYS A 98 5.72 34.43 7.35
N ASP A 99 5.69 35.62 6.79
CA ASP A 99 5.65 36.85 7.57
C ASP A 99 4.20 37.17 7.94
N ILE A 100 3.96 37.45 9.20
CA ILE A 100 2.66 37.83 9.75
C ILE A 100 2.71 39.27 10.16
N VAL A 101 1.84 40.13 9.61
CA VAL A 101 1.75 41.53 9.95
C VAL A 101 0.60 41.73 10.94
N LEU A 102 0.91 42.12 12.18
CA LEU A 102 -0.09 42.46 13.19
C LEU A 102 -0.46 43.94 13.06
N GLN A 103 -1.76 44.23 13.05
CA GLN A 103 -2.28 45.60 13.00
C GLN A 103 -2.37 46.17 14.42
N GLU A 104 -1.84 47.39 14.67
CA GLU A 104 -2.08 48.14 15.91
C GLU A 104 -3.47 48.78 15.85
N GLY A 105 -4.31 48.48 16.79
CA GLY A 105 -5.57 49.19 16.98
C GLY A 105 -6.70 48.30 17.48
N THR A 106 -7.51 48.85 18.41
CA THR A 106 -8.77 48.38 19.01
C THR A 106 -9.15 46.92 18.71
N LEU A 107 -9.45 46.15 19.76
CA LEU A 107 -10.02 44.79 19.74
C LEU A 107 -10.90 44.61 18.47
N LEU A 108 -10.31 44.14 17.41
CA LEU A 108 -11.00 43.75 16.19
C LEU A 108 -11.12 42.23 16.19
N ASP A 109 -12.19 41.75 15.57
CA ASP A 109 -12.40 40.37 15.31
C ASP A 109 -11.14 39.71 14.68
N GLU A 110 -10.92 38.45 15.01
CA GLU A 110 -9.84 37.61 14.48
C GLU A 110 -9.75 37.73 12.93
N ILE A 111 -8.60 38.16 12.43
CA ILE A 111 -8.36 38.23 10.97
C ILE A 111 -7.94 36.82 10.54
N VAL A 112 -8.77 36.19 9.73
CA VAL A 112 -8.50 34.85 9.15
C VAL A 112 -8.18 35.01 7.67
N ILE A 113 -7.01 34.51 7.25
CA ILE A 113 -6.59 34.50 5.84
C ILE A 113 -6.17 33.08 5.47
N SER A 114 -6.66 32.60 4.33
CA SER A 114 -6.21 31.34 3.75
C SER A 114 -4.76 31.49 3.24
N TYR A 115 -3.95 30.48 3.52
CA TYR A 115 -2.56 30.46 3.10
C TYR A 115 -2.43 30.25 1.60
N GLU A 116 -1.65 31.10 0.94
CA GLU A 116 -1.16 30.89 -0.42
C GLU A 116 0.32 30.56 -0.37
N ALA A 117 0.71 29.39 -0.89
CA ALA A 117 2.11 28.98 -0.94
C ALA A 117 2.90 29.94 -1.85
N PRO A 118 4.09 30.41 -1.43
CA PRO A 118 4.93 31.25 -2.29
C PRO A 118 5.39 30.45 -3.52
N LEU A 119 5.44 31.11 -4.68
CA LEU A 119 5.92 30.50 -5.93
C LEU A 119 7.37 29.99 -5.85
N VAL A 120 8.17 30.53 -4.94
CA VAL A 120 9.55 30.10 -4.68
C VAL A 120 9.75 29.96 -3.18
N ASP A 121 9.96 28.74 -2.75
CA ASP A 121 10.32 28.42 -1.38
C ASP A 121 11.86 28.47 -1.23
N LYS A 122 12.36 29.49 -0.56
CA LYS A 122 13.79 29.70 -0.37
C LYS A 122 14.43 28.75 0.64
N GLY A 123 13.63 28.13 1.48
CA GLY A 123 14.09 27.17 2.51
C GLY A 123 14.18 25.73 2.02
N ASN A 124 13.61 25.42 0.86
CA ASN A 124 13.49 24.07 0.36
C ASN A 124 14.46 23.80 -0.79
N THR A 125 15.42 22.91 -0.57
CA THR A 125 16.36 22.45 -1.61
C THR A 125 15.80 21.28 -2.44
N SER A 126 14.69 20.67 -2.01
CA SER A 126 14.05 19.58 -2.73
C SER A 126 13.12 20.12 -3.82
N THR A 127 13.09 19.43 -4.97
CA THR A 127 12.13 19.69 -6.04
C THR A 127 11.04 18.64 -5.99
N GLY A 128 9.79 19.03 -6.22
CA GLY A 128 8.65 18.12 -6.17
C GLY A 128 7.37 18.86 -5.81
N GLY A 129 6.38 18.14 -5.33
CA GLY A 129 5.10 18.72 -5.00
C GLY A 129 4.37 17.94 -3.90
N VAL A 130 3.38 18.60 -3.32
CA VAL A 130 2.47 18.04 -2.32
C VAL A 130 1.08 17.89 -2.94
N VAL A 131 0.42 16.78 -2.69
CA VAL A 131 -1.01 16.55 -2.93
C VAL A 131 -1.68 16.52 -1.57
N THR A 132 -2.54 17.48 -1.31
CA THR A 132 -3.28 17.57 -0.04
C THR A 132 -4.48 16.62 -0.05
N LYS A 133 -5.07 16.41 1.11
CA LYS A 133 -6.30 15.63 1.27
C LYS A 133 -7.43 16.18 0.37
N GLU A 134 -7.58 17.49 0.32
CA GLU A 134 -8.59 18.19 -0.49
C GLU A 134 -8.37 17.97 -1.99
N ASP A 135 -7.12 17.90 -2.42
CA ASP A 135 -6.76 17.56 -3.81
C ASP A 135 -7.04 16.09 -4.11
N ILE A 136 -6.66 15.18 -3.18
CA ILE A 136 -6.89 13.74 -3.32
C ILE A 136 -8.38 13.45 -3.49
N GLN A 137 -9.24 14.11 -2.73
CA GLN A 137 -10.70 13.94 -2.83
C GLN A 137 -11.31 14.40 -4.16
N LYS A 138 -10.62 15.29 -4.91
CA LYS A 138 -11.03 15.76 -6.24
C LYS A 138 -10.54 14.88 -7.38
N ILE A 139 -9.54 14.03 -7.13
CA ILE A 139 -8.95 13.15 -8.13
C ILE A 139 -9.82 11.89 -8.27
N ALA A 140 -10.14 11.51 -9.50
CA ALA A 140 -11.02 10.38 -9.78
C ALA A 140 -10.44 9.01 -9.39
N THR A 141 -9.10 8.88 -9.39
CA THR A 141 -8.43 7.62 -9.05
C THR A 141 -8.15 7.51 -7.56
N ARG A 142 -8.21 6.28 -7.05
CA ARG A 142 -7.80 5.90 -5.68
C ARG A 142 -6.41 5.28 -5.62
N ASN A 143 -5.76 5.14 -6.78
CA ASN A 143 -4.42 4.59 -6.85
C ASN A 143 -3.37 5.62 -6.42
N VAL A 144 -2.65 5.33 -5.35
CA VAL A 144 -1.63 6.22 -4.76
C VAL A 144 -0.54 6.59 -5.78
N SER A 145 -0.13 5.64 -6.62
CA SER A 145 0.89 5.90 -7.66
C SER A 145 0.35 6.85 -8.74
N THR A 146 -0.90 6.67 -9.15
CA THR A 146 -1.54 7.57 -10.13
C THR A 146 -1.76 8.97 -9.54
N ILE A 147 -2.10 9.06 -8.24
CA ILE A 147 -2.17 10.34 -7.53
C ILE A 147 -0.79 11.03 -7.55
N ALA A 148 0.29 10.30 -7.26
CA ALA A 148 1.65 10.85 -7.33
C ALA A 148 2.04 11.29 -8.75
N ALA A 149 1.57 10.58 -9.78
CA ALA A 149 1.82 10.90 -11.19
C ALA A 149 1.19 12.23 -11.65
N THR A 150 0.29 12.82 -10.87
CA THR A 150 -0.24 14.17 -11.14
C THR A 150 0.79 15.27 -10.91
N LYS A 151 1.93 14.97 -10.28
CA LYS A 151 2.97 15.97 -9.97
C LYS A 151 4.05 16.02 -11.05
N GLU A 152 4.64 17.19 -11.18
CA GLU A 152 5.67 17.45 -12.18
C GLU A 152 6.88 16.53 -12.03
N GLY A 153 7.37 16.01 -13.17
CA GLY A 153 8.54 15.14 -13.22
C GLY A 153 8.28 13.69 -12.84
N VAL A 154 7.01 13.29 -12.65
CA VAL A 154 6.58 11.91 -12.43
C VAL A 154 5.85 11.41 -13.66
N TYR A 155 6.24 10.24 -14.16
CA TYR A 155 5.63 9.59 -15.30
C TYR A 155 5.13 8.18 -14.89
N GLN A 156 3.95 7.84 -15.34
CA GLN A 156 3.34 6.53 -15.25
C GLN A 156 2.84 6.13 -16.64
N SER A 157 3.18 4.93 -17.11
CA SER A 157 2.78 4.47 -18.46
C SER A 157 1.29 4.15 -18.52
N ASP A 158 0.81 3.43 -17.49
CA ASP A 158 -0.58 3.03 -17.33
C ASP A 158 -0.98 3.11 -15.86
N GLU A 159 -2.28 3.20 -15.57
CA GLU A 159 -2.79 3.19 -14.21
C GLU A 159 -2.37 1.89 -13.48
N GLY A 160 -1.83 2.04 -12.26
CA GLY A 160 -1.27 0.92 -11.50
C GLY A 160 0.15 0.51 -11.91
N GLY A 161 0.69 1.04 -13.01
CA GLY A 161 2.07 0.83 -13.42
C GLY A 161 3.10 1.49 -12.49
N GLY A 162 4.35 1.07 -12.60
CA GLY A 162 5.45 1.65 -11.84
C GLY A 162 5.72 3.11 -12.21
N LEU A 163 6.17 3.91 -11.25
CA LEU A 163 6.47 5.32 -11.44
C LEU A 163 7.92 5.51 -11.89
N SER A 164 8.11 6.36 -12.90
CA SER A 164 9.42 6.87 -13.32
C SER A 164 9.53 8.34 -12.93
N ILE A 165 10.45 8.68 -12.03
CA ILE A 165 10.68 10.04 -11.58
C ILE A 165 11.90 10.59 -12.31
N LYS A 166 11.71 11.68 -13.09
CA LYS A 166 12.75 12.31 -13.93
C LYS A 166 13.50 11.31 -14.84
N GLY A 167 12.80 10.29 -15.34
CA GLY A 167 13.39 9.28 -16.23
C GLY A 167 14.14 8.16 -15.51
N SER A 168 14.04 8.05 -14.18
CA SER A 168 14.56 6.90 -13.43
C SER A 168 13.80 5.62 -13.75
N ARG A 169 14.37 4.48 -13.40
CA ARG A 169 13.65 3.20 -13.43
C ARG A 169 12.56 3.20 -12.35
N SER A 170 11.47 2.49 -12.61
CA SER A 170 10.34 2.41 -11.69
C SER A 170 10.70 1.76 -10.34
N ASP A 171 11.65 0.84 -10.33
CA ASP A 171 12.18 0.18 -9.13
C ASP A 171 13.09 1.08 -8.27
N ALA A 172 13.51 2.23 -8.81
CA ALA A 172 14.32 3.22 -8.10
C ALA A 172 13.49 4.23 -7.28
N THR A 173 12.15 4.19 -7.39
CA THR A 173 11.25 5.05 -6.63
C THR A 173 10.95 4.44 -5.27
N GLU A 174 11.26 5.18 -4.21
CA GLU A 174 11.03 4.77 -2.84
C GLU A 174 9.71 5.34 -2.29
N PHE A 175 8.97 4.48 -1.59
CA PHE A 175 7.73 4.85 -0.92
C PHE A 175 7.86 4.72 0.59
N VAL A 176 7.32 5.69 1.31
CA VAL A 176 7.29 5.70 2.78
C VAL A 176 5.90 6.10 3.26
N ILE A 177 5.36 5.38 4.23
CA ILE A 177 4.10 5.68 4.91
C ILE A 177 4.41 5.95 6.38
N ASP A 178 4.11 7.16 6.86
CA ASP A 178 4.37 7.61 8.25
C ASP A 178 5.81 7.38 8.72
N GLY A 179 6.79 7.49 7.84
CA GLY A 179 8.20 7.25 8.14
C GLY A 179 8.61 5.77 8.02
N VAL A 180 7.71 4.86 7.71
CA VAL A 180 7.98 3.45 7.50
C VAL A 180 8.15 3.15 6.01
N ARG A 181 9.27 2.58 5.61
CA ARG A 181 9.52 2.17 4.21
C ARG A 181 8.48 1.11 3.80
N VAL A 182 7.92 1.26 2.61
CA VAL A 182 6.88 0.36 2.12
C VAL A 182 7.47 -0.97 1.67
N SER A 183 6.93 -2.05 2.23
CA SER A 183 7.12 -3.43 1.81
C SER A 183 5.75 -4.04 1.58
N GLY A 184 5.54 -4.70 0.44
CA GLY A 184 4.23 -5.22 0.04
C GLY A 184 3.32 -4.13 -0.54
N SER A 185 2.00 -4.22 -0.29
CA SER A 185 1.01 -3.32 -0.89
C SER A 185 1.17 -1.86 -0.47
N LEU A 186 1.03 -0.95 -1.43
CA LEU A 186 0.96 0.50 -1.22
C LEU A 186 -0.47 0.99 -0.94
N LYS A 187 -1.49 0.15 -1.16
CA LYS A 187 -2.90 0.54 -1.03
C LYS A 187 -3.25 0.95 0.41
N LEU A 188 -3.86 2.12 0.52
CA LEU A 188 -4.44 2.68 1.74
C LEU A 188 -5.88 3.14 1.43
N PRO A 189 -6.79 3.15 2.42
CA PRO A 189 -8.05 3.87 2.27
C PRO A 189 -7.77 5.32 1.86
N GLN A 190 -8.49 5.84 0.86
CA GLN A 190 -8.28 7.20 0.37
C GLN A 190 -8.46 8.24 1.49
N ASP A 191 -9.46 8.04 2.33
CA ASP A 191 -9.74 8.90 3.48
C ASP A 191 -8.67 8.83 4.59
N ALA A 192 -7.81 7.82 4.57
CA ALA A 192 -6.69 7.72 5.50
C ALA A 192 -5.50 8.61 5.14
N ILE A 193 -5.47 9.17 3.92
CA ILE A 193 -4.34 9.97 3.45
C ILE A 193 -4.56 11.43 3.83
N GLU A 194 -3.67 12.01 4.62
CA GLU A 194 -3.63 13.45 4.93
C GLU A 194 -2.93 14.23 3.82
N GLN A 195 -1.79 13.72 3.37
CA GLN A 195 -1.05 14.28 2.24
C GLN A 195 -0.11 13.26 1.62
N LEU A 196 0.22 13.49 0.36
CA LEU A 196 1.23 12.77 -0.40
C LEU A 196 2.26 13.78 -0.89
N GLN A 197 3.51 13.62 -0.49
CA GLN A 197 4.64 14.44 -0.93
C GLN A 197 5.48 13.66 -1.93
N VAL A 198 5.71 14.26 -3.09
CA VAL A 198 6.60 13.72 -4.13
C VAL A 198 7.87 14.54 -4.14
N ILE A 199 9.02 13.92 -3.99
CA ILE A 199 10.34 14.56 -4.04
C ILE A 199 11.05 14.03 -5.28
N THR A 200 11.21 14.89 -6.29
CA THR A 200 11.79 14.53 -7.59
C THR A 200 13.28 14.89 -7.72
N GLY A 201 13.84 15.53 -6.71
CA GLY A 201 15.27 15.90 -6.64
C GLY A 201 15.59 16.58 -5.33
N GLY A 202 16.87 16.61 -4.96
CA GLY A 202 17.28 17.13 -3.66
C GLY A 202 16.75 16.28 -2.49
N VAL A 203 16.71 14.96 -2.66
CA VAL A 203 16.28 14.05 -1.61
C VAL A 203 17.18 14.21 -0.39
N ASP A 204 16.58 14.39 0.78
CA ASP A 204 17.31 14.54 2.02
C ASP A 204 18.16 13.28 2.28
N PRO A 205 19.46 13.41 2.61
CA PRO A 205 20.38 12.28 2.89
C PRO A 205 19.86 11.28 3.92
N LYS A 206 18.96 11.69 4.79
CA LYS A 206 18.31 10.79 5.77
C LYS A 206 17.53 9.62 5.14
N TYR A 207 17.10 9.76 3.87
CA TYR A 207 16.32 8.71 3.21
C TYR A 207 17.19 7.61 2.59
N GLY A 208 18.52 7.77 2.54
CA GLY A 208 19.43 6.77 1.96
C GLY A 208 19.03 6.41 0.52
N ASP A 209 19.37 5.28 0.04
CA ASP A 209 19.17 4.56 -1.24
C ASP A 209 18.15 5.08 -2.29
N ALA A 210 17.52 6.24 -2.10
CA ALA A 210 16.56 6.83 -3.04
C ALA A 210 17.30 7.44 -4.25
N THR A 211 17.52 6.64 -5.27
CA THR A 211 18.25 7.06 -6.49
C THR A 211 17.34 7.61 -7.58
N GLY A 212 16.06 7.30 -7.57
CA GLY A 212 15.10 7.72 -8.59
C GLY A 212 14.16 8.83 -8.15
N GLY A 213 13.73 8.81 -6.91
CA GLY A 213 12.79 9.75 -6.31
C GLY A 213 12.17 9.17 -5.06
N PHE A 214 11.47 10.02 -4.33
CA PHE A 214 10.93 9.67 -3.02
C PHE A 214 9.48 10.11 -2.89
N ILE A 215 8.61 9.22 -2.46
CA ILE A 215 7.19 9.49 -2.23
C ILE A 215 6.87 9.20 -0.77
N SER A 216 6.48 10.26 -0.06
CA SER A 216 6.12 10.20 1.35
C SER A 216 4.61 10.39 1.52
N ILE A 217 3.97 9.44 2.15
CA ILE A 217 2.55 9.46 2.48
C ILE A 217 2.42 9.64 3.98
N THR A 218 1.60 10.61 4.37
CA THR A 218 1.26 10.82 5.78
C THR A 218 -0.20 10.47 5.98
N THR A 219 -0.47 9.62 6.97
CA THR A 219 -1.84 9.25 7.32
C THR A 219 -2.49 10.30 8.21
N ARG A 220 -3.82 10.41 8.11
CA ARG A 220 -4.62 11.31 8.95
C ARG A 220 -4.49 10.96 10.43
N GLY A 221 -4.48 12.00 11.23
CA GLY A 221 -4.56 11.88 12.68
C GLY A 221 -5.96 12.12 13.23
N PRO A 222 -6.12 11.95 14.56
CA PRO A 222 -7.36 12.26 15.26
C PRO A 222 -7.77 13.72 15.08
N SER A 223 -9.08 13.97 15.00
CA SER A 223 -9.67 15.31 15.00
C SER A 223 -10.10 15.73 16.41
N ARG A 224 -10.35 17.04 16.58
CA ARG A 224 -10.90 17.61 17.82
C ARG A 224 -12.36 17.21 18.03
N GLU A 225 -13.12 17.12 16.95
CA GLU A 225 -14.53 16.77 16.93
C GLU A 225 -14.74 15.42 16.29
N TYR A 226 -15.87 14.78 16.61
CA TYR A 226 -16.26 13.54 15.94
C TYR A 226 -16.66 13.85 14.51
N ASN A 227 -15.95 13.23 13.57
CA ASN A 227 -16.21 13.31 12.14
C ASN A 227 -16.19 11.93 11.54
N GLY A 228 -16.97 11.72 10.48
CA GLY A 228 -16.97 10.47 9.75
C GLY A 228 -17.67 10.60 8.41
N SER A 229 -17.38 9.69 7.51
CA SER A 229 -18.08 9.53 6.25
C SER A 229 -18.25 8.05 5.91
N VAL A 230 -19.26 7.78 5.08
CA VAL A 230 -19.49 6.50 4.44
C VAL A 230 -19.66 6.77 2.95
N GLU A 231 -18.94 6.04 2.12
CA GLU A 231 -19.04 6.09 0.67
C GLU A 231 -19.33 4.69 0.14
N LEU A 232 -20.31 4.58 -0.75
CA LEU A 232 -20.67 3.36 -1.45
C LEU A 232 -20.68 3.64 -2.94
N GLY A 233 -19.97 2.83 -3.71
CA GLY A 233 -19.90 2.92 -5.15
C GLY A 233 -20.17 1.57 -5.79
N THR A 234 -20.88 1.54 -6.90
CA THR A 234 -21.13 0.34 -7.69
C THR A 234 -21.30 0.67 -9.15
N SER A 235 -20.75 -0.16 -10.03
CA SER A 235 -20.98 -0.13 -11.45
C SER A 235 -21.95 -1.23 -11.93
N THR A 236 -22.47 -2.05 -11.03
CA THR A 236 -23.27 -3.26 -11.35
C THR A 236 -24.42 -3.02 -12.35
N PHE A 237 -24.98 -1.81 -12.37
CA PHE A 237 -26.08 -1.41 -13.27
C PHE A 237 -25.59 -0.63 -14.50
N LEU A 238 -24.29 -0.35 -14.61
CA LEU A 238 -23.69 0.42 -15.70
C LEU A 238 -22.92 -0.47 -16.68
N ASP A 239 -22.25 -1.50 -16.14
CA ASP A 239 -21.38 -2.37 -16.90
C ASP A 239 -21.36 -3.81 -16.34
N PRO A 240 -20.87 -4.79 -17.11
CA PRO A 240 -20.77 -6.18 -16.67
C PRO A 240 -19.58 -6.48 -15.75
N TYR A 241 -18.68 -5.50 -15.54
CA TYR A 241 -17.42 -5.69 -14.81
C TYR A 241 -17.60 -5.66 -13.31
N ASN A 242 -18.74 -5.11 -12.84
CA ASN A 242 -19.25 -5.22 -11.48
C ASN A 242 -18.24 -4.70 -10.43
N TYR A 243 -17.69 -3.48 -10.66
CA TYR A 243 -16.91 -2.81 -9.65
C TYR A 243 -17.76 -2.38 -8.47
N ASN A 244 -17.32 -2.66 -7.27
CA ASN A 244 -17.97 -2.26 -6.03
C ASN A 244 -16.96 -1.68 -5.06
N LEU A 245 -17.36 -0.61 -4.37
CA LEU A 245 -16.58 0.11 -3.38
C LEU A 245 -17.40 0.33 -2.13
N ALA A 246 -16.81 0.09 -0.98
CA ALA A 246 -17.32 0.54 0.32
C ALA A 246 -16.18 1.18 1.09
N SER A 247 -16.31 2.45 1.47
CA SER A 247 -15.33 3.15 2.29
C SER A 247 -16.02 3.80 3.49
N VAL A 248 -15.34 3.79 4.62
CA VAL A 248 -15.79 4.41 5.86
C VAL A 248 -14.59 4.98 6.61
N PHE A 249 -14.74 6.18 7.14
CA PHE A 249 -13.82 6.62 8.20
C PHE A 249 -14.59 7.21 9.38
N PHE A 250 -13.95 7.16 10.55
CA PHE A 250 -14.43 7.77 11.77
C PHE A 250 -13.25 8.27 12.60
N THR A 251 -13.37 9.48 13.15
CA THR A 251 -12.32 10.12 13.94
C THR A 251 -12.91 10.98 15.03
N GLY A 252 -12.16 11.17 16.11
CA GLY A 252 -12.57 12.05 17.19
C GLY A 252 -11.72 11.89 18.45
N PRO A 253 -12.02 12.71 19.49
CA PRO A 253 -11.36 12.62 20.78
C PRO A 253 -11.95 11.48 21.63
N ILE A 254 -11.07 10.72 22.31
CA ILE A 254 -11.48 9.77 23.36
C ILE A 254 -11.45 10.47 24.72
N ILE A 255 -10.40 11.26 24.97
CA ILE A 255 -10.21 12.03 26.21
C ILE A 255 -9.89 13.47 25.84
N THR A 256 -10.67 14.41 26.36
CA THR A 256 -10.46 15.84 26.21
C THR A 256 -10.19 16.46 27.57
N THR A 257 -9.21 17.34 27.66
CA THR A 257 -8.92 18.14 28.85
C THR A 257 -9.33 19.60 28.65
N ASN A 258 -9.67 20.32 29.70
CA ASN A 258 -10.06 21.74 29.69
C ASN A 258 -11.24 22.02 28.74
N LYS A 259 -12.24 21.11 28.71
CA LYS A 259 -13.38 21.21 27.80
C LYS A 259 -14.10 22.53 27.92
N GLY A 260 -14.23 23.24 26.80
CA GLY A 260 -14.89 24.56 26.74
C GLY A 260 -14.01 25.74 27.18
N GLN A 261 -12.69 25.57 27.30
CA GLN A 261 -11.71 26.61 27.58
C GLN A 261 -10.83 26.84 26.37
N ASP A 262 -10.17 28.01 26.29
CA ASP A 262 -9.27 28.37 25.13
C ASP A 262 -8.10 27.39 24.97
N ASP A 263 -7.69 26.67 26.00
CA ASP A 263 -6.64 25.66 25.99
C ASP A 263 -7.19 24.22 25.94
N GLU A 264 -8.40 24.04 25.46
CA GLU A 264 -8.98 22.70 25.25
C GLU A 264 -8.10 21.84 24.35
N MET A 265 -7.73 20.67 24.83
CA MET A 265 -6.83 19.75 24.14
C MET A 265 -7.40 18.34 24.11
N ALA A 266 -7.46 17.73 22.91
CA ALA A 266 -7.69 16.29 22.80
C ALA A 266 -6.45 15.57 23.33
N LYS A 267 -6.55 15.03 24.56
CA LYS A 267 -5.45 14.31 25.21
C LYS A 267 -5.22 12.94 24.61
N PHE A 268 -6.32 12.26 24.24
CA PHE A 268 -6.30 10.98 23.55
C PHE A 268 -7.35 10.99 22.46
N GLY A 269 -6.94 10.75 21.24
CA GLY A 269 -7.82 10.72 20.09
C GLY A 269 -7.53 9.52 19.18
N PHE A 270 -8.48 9.24 18.29
CA PHE A 270 -8.40 8.15 17.34
C PHE A 270 -8.80 8.58 15.93
N PHE A 271 -8.29 7.87 14.97
CA PHE A 271 -8.71 7.87 13.57
C PHE A 271 -8.76 6.42 13.08
N ILE A 272 -9.83 6.04 12.41
CA ILE A 272 -10.02 4.73 11.80
C ILE A 272 -10.58 4.95 10.40
N ALA A 273 -9.98 4.33 9.39
CA ALA A 273 -10.51 4.27 8.03
C ALA A 273 -10.45 2.84 7.52
N ALA A 274 -11.50 2.41 6.82
CA ALA A 274 -11.56 1.13 6.15
C ALA A 274 -12.12 1.32 4.74
N GLU A 275 -11.54 0.63 3.77
CA GLU A 275 -11.97 0.63 2.38
C GLU A 275 -11.91 -0.78 1.82
N GLY A 276 -13.01 -1.21 1.21
CA GLY A 276 -13.12 -2.46 0.49
C GLY A 276 -13.48 -2.21 -0.95
N GLU A 277 -12.84 -2.92 -1.88
CA GLU A 277 -13.10 -2.87 -3.30
C GLU A 277 -13.15 -4.28 -3.87
N TRP A 278 -14.05 -4.50 -4.81
CA TRP A 278 -14.26 -5.77 -5.49
C TRP A 278 -14.65 -5.51 -6.93
N ASP A 279 -14.12 -6.30 -7.82
CA ASP A 279 -14.44 -6.29 -9.24
C ASP A 279 -14.51 -7.72 -9.79
N ARG A 280 -15.21 -7.87 -10.91
CA ARG A 280 -15.28 -9.13 -11.65
C ARG A 280 -14.15 -9.23 -12.68
N ASP A 281 -13.85 -8.14 -13.36
CA ASP A 281 -12.75 -8.01 -14.30
C ASP A 281 -12.18 -6.59 -14.22
N ALA A 282 -11.02 -6.44 -13.58
CA ALA A 282 -10.36 -5.15 -13.38
C ALA A 282 -9.73 -4.59 -14.67
N ASP A 283 -9.54 -5.45 -15.68
CA ASP A 283 -8.90 -5.09 -16.96
C ASP A 283 -9.69 -5.68 -18.13
N PRO A 284 -10.93 -5.19 -18.39
CA PRO A 284 -11.79 -5.72 -19.44
C PRO A 284 -11.30 -5.36 -20.83
N SER A 285 -11.51 -6.26 -21.79
CA SER A 285 -11.21 -6.03 -23.19
C SER A 285 -12.30 -5.16 -23.86
N ALA A 286 -11.89 -4.14 -24.60
CA ALA A 286 -12.84 -3.28 -25.33
C ALA A 286 -13.61 -4.01 -26.45
N ILE A 287 -13.12 -5.16 -26.91
CA ILE A 287 -13.75 -5.96 -27.97
C ILE A 287 -14.39 -7.24 -27.41
N GLY A 288 -14.48 -7.37 -26.08
CA GLY A 288 -14.92 -8.58 -25.41
C GLY A 288 -13.85 -9.70 -25.39
N ASN A 289 -14.28 -10.84 -24.92
CA ASN A 289 -13.48 -12.05 -24.85
C ASN A 289 -14.26 -13.23 -25.47
N TYR A 290 -13.62 -14.35 -25.66
CA TYR A 290 -14.27 -15.57 -26.17
C TYR A 290 -14.08 -16.69 -25.17
N LYS A 291 -15.09 -17.49 -24.99
CA LYS A 291 -15.05 -18.80 -24.33
C LYS A 291 -15.63 -19.86 -25.25
N VAL A 292 -15.33 -21.12 -25.01
CA VAL A 292 -16.00 -22.24 -25.66
C VAL A 292 -17.42 -22.34 -25.08
N LYS A 293 -18.43 -22.62 -25.96
CA LYS A 293 -19.79 -22.85 -25.52
C LYS A 293 -19.84 -24.03 -24.54
N ASP A 294 -20.70 -23.94 -23.55
CA ASP A 294 -20.73 -24.92 -22.43
C ASP A 294 -21.07 -26.35 -22.89
N ASP A 295 -21.94 -26.51 -23.90
CA ASP A 295 -22.28 -27.80 -24.50
C ASP A 295 -21.09 -28.40 -25.25
N VAL A 296 -20.37 -27.62 -26.03
CA VAL A 296 -19.16 -28.03 -26.74
C VAL A 296 -18.03 -28.36 -25.77
N LEU A 297 -17.84 -27.56 -24.72
CA LEU A 297 -16.85 -27.84 -23.68
C LEU A 297 -17.12 -29.17 -22.98
N ASN A 298 -18.39 -29.43 -22.63
CA ASN A 298 -18.78 -30.71 -22.01
C ASN A 298 -18.53 -31.91 -22.96
N GLU A 299 -18.79 -31.75 -24.26
CA GLU A 299 -18.54 -32.80 -25.25
C GLU A 299 -17.05 -33.15 -25.35
N ILE A 300 -16.19 -32.14 -25.52
CA ILE A 300 -14.73 -32.35 -25.66
C ILE A 300 -14.10 -32.83 -24.34
N THR A 301 -14.67 -32.47 -23.19
CA THR A 301 -14.20 -32.96 -21.88
C THR A 301 -14.49 -34.44 -21.70
N GLN A 302 -15.67 -34.90 -22.15
CA GLN A 302 -16.06 -36.32 -22.09
C GLN A 302 -15.36 -37.16 -23.15
N ASN A 303 -15.11 -36.59 -24.34
CA ASN A 303 -14.48 -37.24 -25.50
C ASN A 303 -13.25 -36.46 -25.97
N PRO A 304 -12.18 -36.41 -25.16
CA PRO A 304 -11.03 -35.56 -25.46
C PRO A 304 -10.20 -36.02 -26.68
N LEU A 305 -10.34 -37.28 -27.10
CA LEU A 305 -9.58 -37.84 -28.22
C LEU A 305 -10.50 -38.27 -29.34
N GLN A 306 -10.04 -38.11 -30.57
CA GLN A 306 -10.68 -38.62 -31.79
C GLN A 306 -9.66 -39.46 -32.61
N PRO A 307 -10.06 -40.56 -33.22
CA PRO A 307 -9.19 -41.36 -34.06
C PRO A 307 -8.61 -40.50 -35.19
N ALA A 308 -7.32 -40.66 -35.47
CA ALA A 308 -6.70 -39.98 -36.59
C ALA A 308 -7.19 -40.51 -37.93
N VAL A 309 -7.52 -39.63 -38.87
CA VAL A 309 -8.00 -39.99 -40.20
C VAL A 309 -6.98 -40.87 -40.97
N SER A 310 -5.71 -40.74 -40.65
CA SER A 310 -4.61 -41.51 -41.26
C SER A 310 -4.43 -42.95 -40.74
N GLY A 311 -5.30 -43.41 -39.84
CA GLY A 311 -5.40 -44.82 -39.43
C GLY A 311 -4.56 -45.25 -38.22
N THR A 312 -3.68 -44.41 -37.70
CA THR A 312 -2.95 -44.70 -36.44
C THR A 312 -2.80 -43.43 -35.59
N GLY A 313 -3.12 -43.55 -34.31
CA GLY A 313 -3.01 -42.47 -33.33
C GLY A 313 -4.31 -41.68 -33.18
N PHE A 314 -4.22 -40.60 -32.40
CA PHE A 314 -5.34 -39.76 -32.03
C PHE A 314 -5.02 -38.29 -32.21
N ASN A 315 -6.05 -37.50 -32.49
CA ASN A 315 -6.05 -36.05 -32.44
C ASN A 315 -6.85 -35.64 -31.19
N LYS A 316 -6.53 -34.47 -30.65
CA LYS A 316 -7.33 -33.90 -29.57
C LYS A 316 -8.60 -33.30 -30.13
N SER A 317 -9.75 -33.58 -29.53
CA SER A 317 -11.05 -33.03 -29.95
C SER A 317 -11.03 -31.49 -29.96
N SER A 318 -10.27 -30.86 -29.04
CA SER A 318 -10.10 -29.42 -28.97
C SER A 318 -9.38 -28.78 -30.17
N GLU A 319 -8.67 -29.56 -31.01
CA GLU A 319 -8.01 -29.08 -32.23
C GLU A 319 -8.99 -28.84 -33.40
N PHE A 320 -10.21 -29.33 -33.29
CA PHE A 320 -11.24 -29.20 -34.34
C PHE A 320 -12.26 -28.10 -34.08
N LEU A 321 -12.08 -27.33 -32.99
CA LEU A 321 -12.97 -26.22 -32.68
C LEU A 321 -12.87 -25.13 -33.76
N THR A 322 -14.02 -24.60 -34.11
CA THR A 322 -14.20 -23.48 -35.04
C THR A 322 -14.70 -22.25 -34.32
N PHE A 323 -14.78 -21.13 -35.00
CA PHE A 323 -15.33 -19.89 -34.45
C PHE A 323 -16.82 -20.06 -34.02
N ASP A 324 -17.54 -20.94 -34.67
CA ASP A 324 -18.96 -21.21 -34.36
C ASP A 324 -19.15 -21.93 -33.01
N ASP A 325 -18.10 -22.57 -32.51
CA ASP A 325 -18.09 -23.26 -31.20
C ASP A 325 -17.79 -22.31 -30.04
N LEU A 326 -17.45 -21.04 -30.35
CA LEU A 326 -17.14 -20.02 -29.38
C LEU A 326 -18.32 -19.08 -29.16
N GLU A 327 -18.39 -18.51 -27.98
CA GLU A 327 -19.27 -17.38 -27.69
C GLU A 327 -18.48 -16.17 -27.22
N ASN A 328 -18.94 -14.98 -27.62
CA ASN A 328 -18.35 -13.71 -27.15
C ASN A 328 -18.93 -13.35 -25.78
N ILE A 329 -18.08 -13.00 -24.86
CA ILE A 329 -18.40 -12.58 -23.50
C ILE A 329 -17.79 -11.22 -23.19
N ASP A 330 -18.47 -10.43 -22.38
CA ASP A 330 -18.06 -9.05 -22.08
C ASP A 330 -16.87 -8.96 -21.12
N TYR A 331 -16.60 -9.99 -20.33
CA TYR A 331 -15.53 -10.03 -19.33
C TYR A 331 -14.82 -11.38 -19.35
N LYS A 332 -13.58 -11.41 -18.84
CA LYS A 332 -12.80 -12.64 -18.68
C LYS A 332 -13.41 -13.53 -17.59
N GLN A 333 -13.36 -14.82 -17.79
CA GLN A 333 -13.86 -15.80 -16.81
C GLN A 333 -12.87 -15.96 -15.66
N ASN A 334 -13.38 -16.08 -14.43
CA ASN A 334 -12.64 -16.36 -13.22
C ASN A 334 -11.39 -15.49 -13.05
N VAL A 335 -11.59 -14.16 -13.08
CA VAL A 335 -10.54 -13.15 -12.90
C VAL A 335 -10.93 -12.09 -11.87
N ASN A 336 -11.94 -12.40 -11.06
CA ASN A 336 -12.38 -11.50 -10.01
C ASN A 336 -11.27 -11.18 -9.02
N SER A 337 -11.28 -9.96 -8.55
CA SER A 337 -10.37 -9.50 -7.51
C SER A 337 -11.11 -8.76 -6.41
N GLY A 338 -10.51 -8.71 -5.24
CA GLY A 338 -11.07 -7.98 -4.12
C GLY A 338 -10.07 -7.74 -3.02
N GLY A 339 -10.36 -6.74 -2.19
CA GLY A 339 -9.50 -6.48 -1.05
C GLY A 339 -10.04 -5.46 -0.09
N ILE A 340 -9.58 -5.56 1.14
CA ILE A 340 -9.92 -4.67 2.24
C ILE A 340 -8.66 -4.04 2.79
N SER A 341 -8.68 -2.72 2.97
CA SER A 341 -7.62 -1.96 3.63
C SER A 341 -8.19 -1.31 4.89
N VAL A 342 -7.47 -1.40 5.98
CA VAL A 342 -7.83 -0.75 7.25
C VAL A 342 -6.63 0.01 7.77
N THR A 343 -6.81 1.27 8.09
CA THR A 343 -5.80 2.12 8.73
C THR A 343 -6.35 2.72 9.99
N THR A 344 -5.60 2.61 11.07
CA THR A 344 -5.95 3.22 12.36
C THR A 344 -4.78 4.02 12.90
N ARG A 345 -5.10 5.12 13.58
CA ARG A 345 -4.12 5.93 14.30
C ARG A 345 -4.68 6.39 15.63
N PHE A 346 -3.84 6.28 16.64
CA PHE A 346 -4.10 6.77 17.99
C PHE A 346 -3.01 7.75 18.39
N ASP A 347 -3.41 8.94 18.80
CA ASP A 347 -2.50 9.96 19.31
C ASP A 347 -2.79 10.22 20.78
N TYR A 348 -1.76 10.13 21.62
CA TYR A 348 -1.86 10.39 23.05
C TYR A 348 -0.89 11.50 23.45
N LYS A 349 -1.41 12.65 23.84
CA LYS A 349 -0.65 13.79 24.35
C LYS A 349 -0.36 13.63 25.82
N LEU A 350 0.85 13.19 26.14
CA LEU A 350 1.34 13.06 27.53
C LEU A 350 1.45 14.43 28.21
N SER A 351 1.90 15.45 27.45
CA SER A 351 2.02 16.86 27.84
C SER A 351 1.84 17.77 26.61
N LYS A 352 1.90 19.11 26.80
CA LYS A 352 1.93 20.08 25.69
C LYS A 352 3.14 19.88 24.74
N THR A 353 4.19 19.20 25.21
CA THR A 353 5.45 19.03 24.48
C THR A 353 5.76 17.56 24.16
N THR A 354 4.99 16.63 24.69
CA THR A 354 5.26 15.19 24.57
C THR A 354 4.07 14.48 23.94
N ASN A 355 4.29 13.79 22.83
CA ASN A 355 3.27 13.05 22.10
C ASN A 355 3.69 11.60 21.87
N LEU A 356 2.73 10.68 21.98
CA LEU A 356 2.86 9.28 21.64
C LEU A 356 1.85 8.95 20.53
N GLN A 357 2.31 8.34 19.45
CA GLN A 357 1.50 7.96 18.29
C GLN A 357 1.61 6.47 18.03
N LEU A 358 0.49 5.81 17.83
CA LEU A 358 0.39 4.42 17.37
C LEU A 358 -0.37 4.42 16.05
N GLY A 359 0.28 3.96 14.99
CA GLY A 359 -0.36 3.73 13.69
C GLY A 359 -0.35 2.25 13.34
N LEU A 360 -1.47 1.75 12.81
CA LEU A 360 -1.62 0.38 12.35
C LEU A 360 -2.31 0.38 11.00
N THR A 361 -1.81 -0.42 10.06
CA THR A 361 -2.41 -0.62 8.75
C THR A 361 -2.42 -2.12 8.42
N TRP A 362 -3.57 -2.59 7.94
CA TRP A 362 -3.73 -3.92 7.37
C TRP A 362 -4.33 -3.84 5.98
N ARG A 363 -3.83 -4.64 5.08
CA ARG A 363 -4.37 -4.87 3.75
C ARG A 363 -4.46 -6.36 3.50
N GLY A 364 -5.66 -6.87 3.26
CA GLY A 364 -5.93 -8.18 2.69
C GLY A 364 -6.37 -8.01 1.24
N PHE A 365 -5.88 -8.83 0.33
CA PHE A 365 -6.18 -8.80 -1.09
C PHE A 365 -6.13 -10.20 -1.67
N ASP A 366 -7.13 -10.56 -2.46
CA ASP A 366 -7.17 -11.77 -3.26
C ASP A 366 -7.53 -11.45 -4.71
N ALA A 367 -6.98 -12.22 -5.64
CA ALA A 367 -7.25 -12.07 -7.06
C ALA A 367 -7.00 -13.37 -7.81
N HIS A 368 -7.90 -13.70 -8.73
CA HIS A 368 -7.66 -14.73 -9.73
C HIS A 368 -6.85 -14.13 -10.89
N ASN A 369 -5.69 -14.70 -11.15
CA ASN A 369 -4.79 -14.19 -12.17
C ASN A 369 -5.15 -14.78 -13.54
N TYR A 370 -5.47 -13.93 -14.49
CA TYR A 370 -5.76 -14.35 -15.85
C TYR A 370 -4.58 -15.07 -16.50
N VAL A 371 -4.79 -16.30 -16.94
CA VAL A 371 -3.85 -17.07 -17.74
C VAL A 371 -4.41 -17.26 -19.13
N ARG A 372 -3.82 -16.58 -20.12
CA ARG A 372 -4.32 -16.59 -21.50
C ARG A 372 -4.49 -18.00 -22.10
N THR A 373 -3.60 -18.93 -21.76
CA THR A 373 -3.68 -20.32 -22.22
C THR A 373 -4.82 -21.10 -21.59
N PHE A 374 -5.40 -20.60 -20.50
CA PHE A 374 -6.54 -21.21 -19.81
C PHE A 374 -7.89 -20.67 -20.30
N ALA A 375 -7.88 -19.54 -21.01
CA ALA A 375 -9.07 -18.76 -21.30
C ALA A 375 -10.23 -19.51 -21.96
N LEU A 376 -9.94 -20.50 -22.82
CA LEU A 376 -10.97 -21.24 -23.55
C LEU A 376 -11.46 -22.50 -22.83
N PHE A 377 -10.61 -23.18 -22.08
CA PHE A 377 -10.89 -24.52 -21.57
C PHE A 377 -10.68 -24.70 -20.06
N ASN A 378 -9.92 -23.82 -19.42
CA ASN A 378 -9.42 -24.07 -18.08
C ASN A 378 -9.42 -22.81 -17.20
N SER A 379 -10.32 -21.85 -17.47
CA SER A 379 -10.40 -20.60 -16.71
C SER A 379 -10.67 -20.81 -15.22
N ASP A 380 -11.33 -21.90 -14.84
CA ASP A 380 -11.63 -22.24 -13.45
C ASP A 380 -10.36 -22.52 -12.62
N ASN A 381 -9.27 -22.88 -13.29
CA ASN A 381 -7.95 -23.09 -12.68
C ASN A 381 -7.02 -21.87 -12.81
N ASN A 382 -7.56 -20.67 -13.05
CA ASN A 382 -6.78 -19.45 -12.92
C ASN A 382 -6.22 -19.37 -11.50
N PRO A 383 -4.88 -19.21 -11.33
CA PRO A 383 -4.29 -19.26 -10.00
C PRO A 383 -4.74 -18.07 -9.15
N VAL A 384 -5.00 -18.34 -7.88
CA VAL A 384 -5.38 -17.33 -6.89
C VAL A 384 -4.15 -16.79 -6.20
N THR A 385 -4.01 -15.47 -6.23
CA THR A 385 -3.07 -14.74 -5.40
C THR A 385 -3.77 -14.24 -4.15
N ASP A 386 -3.30 -14.65 -2.97
CA ASP A 386 -3.67 -14.10 -1.67
C ASP A 386 -2.51 -13.28 -1.12
N GLN A 387 -2.79 -12.08 -0.65
CA GLN A 387 -1.78 -11.19 -0.07
C GLN A 387 -2.29 -10.54 1.20
N ASN A 388 -1.46 -10.58 2.23
CA ASN A 388 -1.71 -9.89 3.49
C ASN A 388 -0.51 -9.02 3.87
N THR A 389 -0.75 -7.74 4.10
CA THR A 389 0.26 -6.77 4.53
C THR A 389 -0.15 -6.17 5.86
N TYR A 390 0.72 -6.27 6.84
CA TYR A 390 0.56 -5.66 8.17
C TYR A 390 1.67 -4.63 8.36
N ARG A 391 1.32 -3.43 8.78
CA ARG A 391 2.26 -2.38 9.18
C ARG A 391 1.82 -1.81 10.52
N GLY A 392 2.78 -1.53 11.37
CA GLY A 392 2.53 -0.81 12.60
C GLY A 392 3.75 0.01 13.01
N TYR A 393 3.51 1.16 13.64
CA TYR A 393 4.58 1.95 14.25
C TYR A 393 4.12 2.53 15.58
N LEU A 394 5.09 2.70 16.46
CA LEU A 394 4.95 3.45 17.69
C LEU A 394 5.99 4.58 17.67
N ARG A 395 5.53 5.83 17.75
CA ARG A 395 6.38 7.02 17.72
C ARG A 395 6.21 7.83 19.00
N PHE A 396 7.32 8.12 19.65
CA PHE A 396 7.42 9.05 20.77
C PHE A 396 8.09 10.32 20.27
N THR A 397 7.45 11.47 20.51
CA THR A 397 7.97 12.80 20.14
C THR A 397 8.08 13.65 21.39
N GLN A 398 9.27 14.22 21.62
CA GLN A 398 9.52 15.23 22.65
C GLN A 398 10.02 16.51 22.00
N ARG A 399 9.33 17.63 22.27
CA ARG A 399 9.69 18.97 21.80
C ARG A 399 10.24 19.81 22.95
N PHE A 400 11.14 20.72 22.64
CA PHE A 400 11.72 21.70 23.56
C PHE A 400 11.49 23.10 22.97
N PRO A 401 10.27 23.68 23.14
CA PRO A 401 10.00 25.02 22.64
C PRO A 401 10.91 26.01 23.36
N GLU A 402 11.30 27.09 22.67
CA GLU A 402 12.01 28.18 23.31
C GLU A 402 11.10 28.86 24.33
N ARG A 403 11.61 29.07 25.53
CA ARG A 403 10.96 29.82 26.60
C ARG A 403 11.84 30.94 27.02
N GLN A 404 11.24 32.12 27.17
CA GLN A 404 11.88 33.30 27.72
C GLN A 404 11.17 33.72 29.01
N ASN A 405 11.93 34.24 29.97
CA ASN A 405 11.37 34.78 31.19
C ASN A 405 10.82 36.21 30.95
N GLU A 406 10.16 36.81 31.93
CA GLU A 406 9.63 38.18 31.86
C GLU A 406 10.68 39.27 31.54
N LYS A 407 11.97 38.94 31.64
CA LYS A 407 13.09 39.84 31.31
C LYS A 407 13.64 39.57 29.90
N GLY A 408 13.05 38.66 29.11
CA GLY A 408 13.52 38.33 27.78
C GLY A 408 14.75 37.39 27.75
N GLU A 409 15.16 36.82 28.89
CA GLU A 409 16.28 35.90 28.96
C GLU A 409 15.78 34.48 28.72
N ARG A 410 16.56 33.66 28.01
CA ARG A 410 16.22 32.25 27.77
C ARG A 410 16.17 31.48 29.09
N GLU A 411 15.06 30.85 29.41
CA GLU A 411 14.90 29.98 30.57
C GLU A 411 15.64 28.65 30.42
N SER A 412 15.91 28.25 29.17
CA SER A 412 16.54 26.96 28.87
C SER A 412 17.70 27.12 27.89
N VAL A 413 18.75 26.35 28.10
CA VAL A 413 19.91 26.26 27.18
C VAL A 413 19.51 25.58 25.87
N ILE A 414 18.49 24.72 25.91
CA ILE A 414 17.94 24.03 24.74
C ILE A 414 16.58 24.62 24.40
N GLY A 415 16.48 25.24 23.24
CA GLY A 415 15.23 25.78 22.70
C GLY A 415 15.09 25.39 21.23
N ASN A 416 13.85 25.36 20.72
CA ASN A 416 13.52 25.01 19.34
C ASN A 416 14.12 23.69 18.87
N ALA A 417 14.17 22.70 19.75
CA ALA A 417 14.70 21.39 19.48
C ALA A 417 13.60 20.32 19.67
N TYR A 418 13.75 19.22 19.00
CA TYR A 418 12.91 18.04 19.24
C TYR A 418 13.70 16.75 19.01
N TYR A 419 13.20 15.65 19.55
CA TYR A 419 13.62 14.33 19.13
C TYR A 419 12.42 13.39 18.98
N ASN A 420 12.57 12.44 18.09
CA ASN A 420 11.61 11.37 17.88
C ASN A 420 12.30 10.02 18.08
N ILE A 421 11.58 9.10 18.70
CA ILE A 421 11.92 7.69 18.74
C ILE A 421 10.78 6.94 18.10
N GLN A 422 11.07 6.18 17.06
CA GLN A 422 10.08 5.35 16.36
C GLN A 422 10.54 3.91 16.34
N VAL A 423 9.60 3.00 16.57
CA VAL A 423 9.74 1.57 16.32
C VAL A 423 8.64 1.19 15.36
N ASP A 424 8.98 0.49 14.29
CA ASP A 424 8.03 0.03 13.31
C ASP A 424 8.21 -1.47 13.01
N TYR A 425 7.13 -2.06 12.51
CA TYR A 425 7.08 -3.44 12.09
C TYR A 425 6.24 -3.55 10.83
N THR A 426 6.79 -4.23 9.82
CA THR A 426 6.08 -4.57 8.60
C THR A 426 6.19 -6.07 8.34
N LYS A 427 5.06 -6.70 8.02
CA LYS A 427 5.00 -8.09 7.58
C LYS A 427 4.18 -8.19 6.31
N PHE A 428 4.77 -8.74 5.28
CA PHE A 428 4.10 -9.14 4.05
C PHE A 428 4.01 -10.67 3.98
N MET A 429 2.86 -11.18 3.62
CA MET A 429 2.62 -12.58 3.33
C MET A 429 1.87 -12.63 2.01
N GLY A 430 2.32 -13.50 1.10
CA GLY A 430 1.67 -13.70 -0.17
C GLY A 430 1.87 -15.12 -0.67
N SER A 431 0.88 -15.64 -1.34
CA SER A 431 0.93 -16.90 -2.04
C SER A 431 0.19 -16.79 -3.35
N THR A 432 0.64 -17.54 -4.35
CA THR A 432 -0.08 -17.72 -5.61
C THR A 432 -0.14 -19.22 -5.87
N MET A 433 -1.35 -19.76 -5.95
CA MET A 433 -1.55 -21.20 -6.11
C MET A 433 -2.88 -21.48 -6.79
N ASP A 434 -3.03 -22.69 -7.28
CA ASP A 434 -4.33 -23.22 -7.69
C ASP A 434 -5.24 -23.41 -6.47
N GLU A 435 -6.51 -23.05 -6.59
CA GLU A 435 -7.48 -23.13 -5.49
C GLU A 435 -7.83 -24.57 -5.14
N THR A 436 -7.85 -25.47 -6.13
CA THR A 436 -8.22 -26.88 -5.97
C THR A 436 -7.17 -27.67 -5.22
N HIS A 437 -5.89 -27.50 -5.55
CA HIS A 437 -4.79 -28.31 -5.02
C HIS A 437 -3.94 -27.59 -3.99
N GLY A 438 -3.89 -26.27 -4.03
CA GLY A 438 -3.21 -25.42 -3.06
C GLY A 438 -1.75 -25.82 -2.83
N MET A 439 -1.37 -26.06 -1.58
CA MET A 439 -0.01 -26.43 -1.16
C MET A 439 0.30 -27.93 -1.27
N ASN A 440 -0.54 -28.71 -1.94
CA ASN A 440 -0.35 -30.16 -2.08
C ASN A 440 0.33 -30.50 -3.42
N PRO A 441 1.66 -30.47 -3.54
CA PRO A 441 2.36 -30.63 -4.82
C PRO A 441 2.13 -31.97 -5.50
N PHE A 442 1.80 -33.02 -4.76
CA PHE A 442 1.54 -34.37 -5.30
C PHE A 442 0.14 -34.50 -5.91
N ASN A 443 -0.76 -33.55 -5.70
CA ASN A 443 -2.09 -33.57 -6.32
C ASN A 443 -2.03 -33.03 -7.76
N TYR A 444 -1.09 -32.11 -8.05
CA TYR A 444 -0.94 -31.52 -9.37
C TYR A 444 -0.54 -32.58 -10.41
N GLY A 445 -1.37 -32.75 -11.45
CA GLY A 445 -1.14 -33.72 -12.51
C GLY A 445 -1.31 -35.20 -12.11
N TYR A 446 -1.79 -35.48 -10.88
CA TYR A 446 -2.10 -36.86 -10.49
C TYR A 446 -3.30 -37.36 -11.27
N ILE A 447 -3.09 -38.38 -12.10
CA ILE A 447 -4.11 -38.94 -13.00
C ILE A 447 -4.71 -40.27 -12.48
N GLY A 448 -4.03 -40.95 -11.59
CA GLY A 448 -4.46 -42.25 -11.06
C GLY A 448 -3.27 -43.19 -10.78
N ALA A 449 -3.56 -44.47 -10.65
CA ALA A 449 -2.57 -45.50 -10.36
C ALA A 449 -2.37 -46.43 -11.56
N PHE A 450 -1.12 -46.84 -11.77
CA PHE A 450 -0.74 -47.84 -12.76
C PHE A 450 -0.16 -49.04 -12.05
N ASP A 451 -0.81 -50.17 -12.18
CA ASP A 451 -0.29 -51.47 -11.69
C ASP A 451 0.45 -52.15 -12.83
N THR A 452 1.76 -52.31 -12.69
CA THR A 452 2.61 -52.97 -13.68
C THR A 452 2.97 -54.37 -13.25
N TYR A 453 2.84 -55.32 -14.17
CA TYR A 453 3.23 -56.71 -13.96
C TYR A 453 4.55 -56.96 -14.70
N ARG A 454 5.54 -57.52 -14.01
CA ARG A 454 6.81 -57.90 -14.57
C ARG A 454 6.79 -59.34 -15.05
N ALA A 455 7.04 -59.53 -16.36
CA ALA A 455 7.22 -60.84 -16.95
C ALA A 455 8.71 -61.13 -17.17
N PRO A 456 9.16 -62.37 -16.89
CA PRO A 456 10.52 -62.75 -17.18
C PRO A 456 10.74 -62.81 -18.72
N VAL A 457 11.86 -62.18 -19.15
CA VAL A 457 12.28 -62.24 -20.53
C VAL A 457 13.40 -63.26 -20.65
N TYR A 458 13.19 -64.24 -21.52
CA TYR A 458 14.15 -65.32 -21.82
C TYR A 458 14.75 -65.10 -23.20
N LEU A 459 16.06 -65.23 -23.29
CA LEU A 459 16.79 -65.26 -24.56
C LEU A 459 17.42 -66.64 -24.72
N TYR A 460 17.33 -67.20 -25.96
CA TYR A 460 18.02 -68.45 -26.25
C TYR A 460 19.51 -68.22 -26.45
N GLY A 461 20.31 -68.91 -25.67
CA GLY A 461 21.79 -68.72 -25.68
C GLY A 461 22.50 -69.85 -24.97
N THR A 462 23.84 -69.74 -24.86
CA THR A 462 24.67 -70.71 -24.10
C THR A 462 24.87 -70.21 -22.69
N ASP A 463 24.50 -71.02 -21.69
CA ASP A 463 24.77 -70.74 -20.30
C ASP A 463 26.30 -70.77 -20.03
N ALA A 464 26.85 -69.69 -19.52
CA ALA A 464 28.29 -69.52 -19.34
C ALA A 464 28.85 -70.45 -18.23
N ALA A 465 28.05 -70.93 -17.33
CA ALA A 465 28.46 -71.81 -16.21
C ALA A 465 28.41 -73.30 -16.60
N THR A 466 27.44 -73.71 -17.43
CA THR A 466 27.24 -75.10 -17.77
C THR A 466 27.63 -75.45 -19.21
N GLY A 467 27.83 -74.45 -20.09
CA GLY A 467 28.11 -74.63 -21.51
C GLY A 467 26.95 -75.20 -22.32
N LEU A 468 25.74 -75.32 -21.73
CA LEU A 468 24.54 -75.85 -22.39
C LEU A 468 23.74 -74.73 -23.08
N ASN A 469 23.16 -75.06 -24.25
CA ASN A 469 22.26 -74.13 -24.92
C ASN A 469 20.86 -74.30 -24.38
N GLY A 470 20.20 -73.15 -24.09
CA GLY A 470 18.87 -73.11 -23.55
C GLY A 470 18.30 -71.68 -23.49
N TRP A 471 17.10 -71.54 -22.93
CA TRP A 471 16.47 -70.25 -22.65
C TRP A 471 17.00 -69.74 -21.32
N LEU A 472 17.77 -68.66 -21.41
CA LEU A 472 18.41 -67.99 -20.28
C LEU A 472 17.54 -66.77 -19.89
N LEU A 473 17.33 -66.60 -18.57
CA LEU A 473 16.66 -65.39 -18.08
C LEU A 473 17.53 -64.17 -18.36
N ALA A 474 17.08 -63.32 -19.24
CA ALA A 474 17.79 -62.12 -19.63
C ALA A 474 17.44 -60.91 -18.75
N GLY A 475 16.29 -60.99 -18.05
CA GLY A 475 15.79 -59.93 -17.19
C GLY A 475 14.28 -59.99 -17.03
N TYR A 476 13.71 -58.89 -16.66
CA TYR A 476 12.27 -58.71 -16.53
C TYR A 476 11.86 -57.50 -17.37
N ALA A 477 10.75 -57.63 -18.12
CA ALA A 477 10.12 -56.50 -18.80
C ALA A 477 8.79 -56.18 -18.13
N ASP A 478 8.45 -54.94 -18.07
CA ASP A 478 7.13 -54.50 -17.64
C ASP A 478 6.12 -54.90 -18.73
N THR A 479 5.11 -55.67 -18.33
CA THR A 479 4.00 -56.07 -19.20
C THR A 479 2.71 -55.53 -18.64
N ALA A 480 1.63 -55.70 -19.33
CA ALA A 480 0.28 -55.35 -18.94
C ALA A 480 0.17 -54.38 -17.77
N VAL A 481 -0.28 -53.25 -18.06
CA VAL A 481 -0.50 -52.18 -17.07
C VAL A 481 -1.99 -52.09 -16.85
N GLN A 482 -2.45 -52.22 -15.62
CA GLN A 482 -3.81 -51.90 -15.26
C GLN A 482 -3.84 -50.45 -14.79
N TYR A 483 -4.61 -49.60 -15.46
CA TYR A 483 -4.83 -48.22 -15.07
C TYR A 483 -6.09 -48.09 -14.23
N THR A 484 -6.00 -47.46 -13.09
CA THR A 484 -7.12 -47.08 -12.23
C THR A 484 -7.21 -45.56 -12.20
N PRO A 485 -8.26 -44.93 -12.79
CA PRO A 485 -8.38 -43.47 -12.84
C PRO A 485 -8.45 -42.85 -11.45
N GLY A 486 -7.78 -41.72 -11.28
CA GLY A 486 -7.84 -40.87 -10.09
C GLY A 486 -9.01 -39.90 -10.16
N THR A 487 -9.41 -39.36 -9.00
CA THR A 487 -10.49 -38.38 -8.88
C THR A 487 -10.00 -36.96 -8.67
N LEU A 488 -8.69 -36.76 -8.46
CA LEU A 488 -8.12 -35.45 -8.16
C LEU A 488 -8.06 -34.51 -9.38
N ASN A 489 -7.85 -35.09 -10.58
CA ASN A 489 -7.84 -34.36 -11.84
C ASN A 489 -8.72 -35.11 -12.85
N PRO A 490 -10.05 -34.97 -12.78
CA PRO A 490 -10.99 -35.83 -13.51
C PRO A 490 -10.83 -35.73 -15.03
N GLU A 491 -10.55 -34.55 -15.58
CA GLU A 491 -10.37 -34.36 -17.01
C GLU A 491 -9.11 -35.05 -17.52
N LEU A 492 -7.98 -34.92 -16.80
CA LEU A 492 -6.74 -35.63 -17.11
C LEU A 492 -6.90 -37.13 -16.96
N SER A 493 -7.66 -37.60 -15.97
CA SER A 493 -7.97 -39.00 -15.77
C SER A 493 -8.85 -39.55 -16.89
N THR A 494 -9.85 -38.79 -17.36
CA THR A 494 -10.70 -39.12 -18.51
C THR A 494 -9.89 -39.24 -19.78
N TYR A 495 -9.04 -38.22 -20.06
CA TYR A 495 -8.13 -38.27 -21.21
C TYR A 495 -7.23 -39.52 -21.18
N THR A 496 -6.65 -39.82 -20.04
CA THR A 496 -5.75 -40.95 -19.85
C THR A 496 -6.52 -42.28 -20.02
N THR A 497 -7.73 -42.37 -19.49
CA THR A 497 -8.60 -43.56 -19.65
C THR A 497 -8.91 -43.79 -21.11
N GLN A 498 -9.32 -42.78 -21.84
CA GLN A 498 -9.63 -42.91 -23.26
C GLN A 498 -8.40 -43.29 -24.05
N TYR A 499 -7.28 -42.62 -23.85
CA TYR A 499 -6.01 -42.96 -24.51
C TYR A 499 -5.59 -44.42 -24.27
N TYR A 500 -5.75 -44.89 -23.03
CA TYR A 500 -5.37 -46.23 -22.63
C TYR A 500 -6.28 -47.30 -23.24
N ASN A 501 -7.59 -47.06 -23.27
CA ASN A 501 -8.56 -48.00 -23.84
C ASN A 501 -8.42 -48.12 -25.36
N GLU A 502 -7.93 -47.13 -26.03
CA GLU A 502 -7.81 -47.04 -27.50
C GLU A 502 -6.43 -47.51 -27.99
N THR A 503 -5.41 -47.54 -27.14
CA THR A 503 -4.03 -47.90 -27.51
C THR A 503 -3.64 -49.31 -27.06
N LEU A 504 -4.31 -49.92 -26.12
CA LEU A 504 -4.09 -51.27 -25.60
C LEU A 504 -5.23 -52.24 -25.94
#